data_d5ba72f0bdab100d00271c8b0b06acd3
#
_entry.id   d5ba72f0bdab100d00271c8b0b06acd3
#
_cell.length_a   1.000
_cell.length_b   1.000
_cell.length_c   1.000
_cell.angle_alpha   90.00
_cell.angle_beta   90.00
_cell.angle_gamma   90.00
#
_symmetry.space_group_name_H-M   'P 1'
#
loop_
_entity.id
_entity.type
_entity.pdbx_description
1 polymer ?
#
loop_
_entity_poly.entity_id
_entity_poly.type
_entity_poly.pdbx_seq_one_letter_code
_entity_poly.pdbx_strand_id
1 'polypeptide(L)'
;MTNYQIKYSKVFKKALKKQIKQGKNIEKLLMVVDILSRKGQLDTKYRNHRLVDDKRFSNCFDCHIEPDWILIYKYLDDMLILLLVNTGSYSELLDK
;
A
#
# COMPACT_ATOMS: atom_id res chain seq x y z
N MET A 1 -20.33 2.75 9.93
CA MET A 1 -18.96 2.96 9.46
C MET A 1 -18.88 2.71 7.97
N THR A 2 -18.23 3.60 7.26
CA THR A 2 -18.11 3.48 5.80
C THR A 2 -16.80 2.78 5.47
N ASN A 3 -16.89 1.65 4.76
CA ASN A 3 -15.72 0.98 4.25
C ASN A 3 -15.43 1.48 2.83
N TYR A 4 -14.15 1.66 2.55
CA TYR A 4 -13.72 2.01 1.20
C TYR A 4 -13.68 0.75 0.34
N GLN A 5 -14.07 0.89 -0.92
CA GLN A 5 -13.92 -0.19 -1.88
C GLN A 5 -12.46 -0.29 -2.30
N ILE A 6 -11.91 -1.51 -2.27
CA ILE A 6 -10.52 -1.72 -2.61
C ILE A 6 -10.38 -1.91 -4.11
N LYS A 7 -9.50 -1.13 -4.73
CA LYS A 7 -9.15 -1.26 -6.14
C LYS A 7 -7.66 -1.47 -6.28
N TYR A 8 -7.25 -2.14 -7.34
CA TYR A 8 -5.86 -2.48 -7.61
C TYR A 8 -5.43 -1.86 -8.93
N SER A 9 -4.29 -1.15 -8.93
CA SER A 9 -3.71 -0.73 -10.19
C SER A 9 -3.13 -1.94 -10.93
N LYS A 10 -2.94 -1.81 -12.23
CA LYS A 10 -2.29 -2.88 -13.01
C LYS A 10 -0.86 -3.11 -12.54
N VAL A 11 -0.17 -2.03 -12.19
CA VAL A 11 1.19 -2.12 -11.66
C VAL A 11 1.21 -2.88 -10.34
N PHE A 12 0.24 -2.59 -9.45
CA PHE A 12 0.14 -3.30 -8.18
C PHE A 12 -0.08 -4.80 -8.39
N LYS A 13 -1.00 -5.17 -9.27
CA LYS A 13 -1.30 -6.58 -9.51
C LYS A 13 -0.07 -7.35 -9.99
N LYS A 14 0.70 -6.75 -10.88
CA LYS A 14 1.93 -7.36 -11.40
C LYS A 14 2.98 -7.48 -10.30
N ALA A 15 3.16 -6.41 -9.52
CA ALA A 15 4.12 -6.40 -8.43
C ALA A 15 3.76 -7.42 -7.37
N LEU A 16 2.46 -7.56 -7.06
CA LEU A 16 2.00 -8.51 -6.06
C LEU A 16 2.32 -9.94 -6.46
N LYS A 17 2.12 -10.29 -7.72
CA LYS A 17 2.47 -11.63 -8.22
C LYS A 17 3.95 -11.92 -8.00
N LYS A 18 4.81 -10.94 -8.22
CA LYS A 18 6.24 -11.08 -7.99
C LYS A 18 6.54 -11.33 -6.51
N GLN A 19 5.86 -10.57 -5.62
CA GLN A 19 6.05 -10.74 -4.18
C GLN A 19 5.62 -12.14 -3.72
N ILE A 20 4.53 -12.65 -4.24
CA ILE A 20 4.05 -14.00 -3.92
C ILE A 20 5.09 -15.05 -4.36
N LYS A 21 5.64 -14.88 -5.56
CA LYS A 21 6.68 -15.80 -6.05
C LYS A 21 7.94 -15.78 -5.20
N GLN A 22 8.22 -14.63 -4.56
CA GLN A 22 9.36 -14.49 -3.67
C GLN A 22 9.09 -15.04 -2.27
N GLY A 23 7.92 -15.61 -2.03
CA GLY A 23 7.58 -16.22 -0.76
C GLY A 23 7.05 -15.28 0.29
N LYS A 24 6.65 -14.07 -0.10
CA LYS A 24 6.07 -13.10 0.86
C LYS A 24 4.75 -13.62 1.41
N ASN A 25 4.50 -13.34 2.70
CA ASN A 25 3.26 -13.76 3.34
C ASN A 25 2.16 -12.75 3.02
N ILE A 26 1.31 -13.11 2.06
CA ILE A 26 0.25 -12.23 1.57
C ILE A 26 -0.76 -11.88 2.66
N GLU A 27 -0.92 -12.72 3.67
CA GLU A 27 -1.87 -12.44 4.75
C GLU A 27 -1.49 -11.19 5.53
N LYS A 28 -0.20 -10.91 5.66
CA LYS A 28 0.26 -9.67 6.30
C LYS A 28 -0.21 -8.45 5.54
N LEU A 29 -0.11 -8.50 4.21
CA LEU A 29 -0.60 -7.42 3.36
C LEU A 29 -2.12 -7.25 3.51
N LEU A 30 -2.84 -8.36 3.49
CA LEU A 30 -4.31 -8.32 3.56
C LEU A 30 -4.80 -7.76 4.89
N MET A 31 -4.10 -8.04 5.99
CA MET A 31 -4.44 -7.45 7.29
C MET A 31 -4.33 -5.94 7.26
N VAL A 32 -3.26 -5.43 6.69
CA VAL A 32 -3.03 -3.99 6.59
C VAL A 32 -4.08 -3.36 5.68
N VAL A 33 -4.34 -3.96 4.53
CA VAL A 33 -5.34 -3.45 3.59
C VAL A 33 -6.73 -3.40 4.24
N ASP A 34 -7.08 -4.41 5.03
CA ASP A 34 -8.37 -4.42 5.73
C ASP A 34 -8.49 -3.23 6.68
N ILE A 35 -7.45 -2.96 7.47
CA ILE A 35 -7.45 -1.82 8.37
C ILE A 35 -7.60 -0.51 7.60
N LEU A 36 -6.84 -0.36 6.50
CA LEU A 36 -6.87 0.84 5.68
C LEU A 36 -8.23 1.04 5.01
N SER A 37 -8.89 -0.05 4.59
CA SER A 37 -10.19 0.05 3.93
C SER A 37 -11.27 0.60 4.85
N ARG A 38 -11.10 0.44 6.15
CA ARG A 38 -12.01 0.97 7.17
C ARG A 38 -11.54 2.31 7.73
N LYS A 39 -10.49 2.89 7.13
CA LYS A 39 -9.86 4.11 7.64
C LYS A 39 -9.36 3.94 9.07
N GLY A 40 -9.00 2.71 9.44
CA GLY A 40 -8.43 2.44 10.74
C GLY A 40 -7.01 2.95 10.86
N GLN A 41 -6.56 3.14 12.09
CA GLN A 41 -5.21 3.62 12.34
C GLN A 41 -4.26 2.43 12.40
N LEU A 42 -3.19 2.49 11.60
CA LEU A 42 -2.15 1.48 11.62
C LEU A 42 -1.24 1.66 12.83
N ASP A 43 -0.81 0.54 13.40
CA ASP A 43 0.21 0.53 14.44
C ASP A 43 1.47 1.24 13.92
N THR A 44 2.19 1.92 14.82
CA THR A 44 3.39 2.67 14.45
C THR A 44 4.48 1.80 13.84
N LYS A 45 4.48 0.50 14.13
CA LYS A 45 5.47 -0.42 13.55
C LYS A 45 5.38 -0.48 12.02
N TYR A 46 4.23 -0.14 11.44
CA TYR A 46 4.06 -0.13 9.99
C TYR A 46 4.56 1.14 9.32
N ARG A 47 5.02 2.12 10.10
CA ARG A 47 5.62 3.37 9.60
C ARG A 47 4.78 4.02 8.50
N ASN A 48 3.47 4.09 8.70
CA ASN A 48 2.57 4.68 7.74
C ASN A 48 2.80 6.19 7.66
N HIS A 49 3.06 6.69 6.45
CA HIS A 49 3.24 8.12 6.27
C HIS A 49 2.93 8.53 4.84
N ARG A 50 2.68 9.82 4.66
CA ARG A 50 2.39 10.39 3.36
C ARG A 50 3.69 10.60 2.60
N LEU A 51 3.68 10.24 1.31
CA LEU A 51 4.81 10.52 0.43
C LEU A 51 4.72 11.97 -0.04
N VAL A 52 5.80 12.72 0.13
CA VAL A 52 5.89 14.12 -0.28
C VAL A 52 7.02 14.25 -1.30
N ASP A 53 6.85 15.22 -2.21
CA ASP A 53 7.87 15.55 -3.21
C ASP A 53 8.24 14.38 -4.13
N ASP A 54 7.34 13.41 -4.29
CA ASP A 54 7.55 12.32 -5.24
C ASP A 54 6.47 12.39 -6.31
N LYS A 55 6.87 12.84 -7.49
CA LYS A 55 5.93 13.03 -8.59
C LYS A 55 5.30 11.73 -9.09
N ARG A 56 6.02 10.61 -8.89
CA ARG A 56 5.51 9.30 -9.31
C ARG A 56 4.33 8.84 -8.47
N PHE A 57 4.28 9.29 -7.22
CA PHE A 57 3.29 8.83 -6.25
C PHE A 57 2.58 10.02 -5.61
N SER A 58 2.01 10.86 -6.48
CA SER A 58 1.29 12.05 -6.03
C SER A 58 0.10 11.68 -5.15
N ASN A 59 -0.01 12.32 -4.00
CA ASN A 59 -1.08 12.09 -3.03
C ASN A 59 -1.14 10.67 -2.48
N CYS A 60 -0.02 9.96 -2.53
CA CYS A 60 0.05 8.59 -2.02
C CYS A 60 0.63 8.54 -0.62
N PHE A 61 0.38 7.44 0.03
CA PHE A 61 0.97 7.07 1.32
C PHE A 61 1.78 5.81 1.12
N ASP A 62 2.74 5.57 2.01
CA ASP A 62 3.39 4.26 2.07
C ASP A 62 3.34 3.74 3.50
N CYS A 63 3.35 2.43 3.62
CA CYS A 63 3.52 1.77 4.90
C CYS A 63 4.39 0.54 4.69
N HIS A 64 5.02 0.09 5.78
CA HIS A 64 5.91 -1.06 5.76
C HIS A 64 5.15 -2.29 6.24
N ILE A 65 4.87 -3.22 5.33
CA ILE A 65 4.28 -4.52 5.69
C ILE A 65 5.32 -5.32 6.49
N GLU A 66 6.56 -5.28 6.01
CA GLU A 66 7.76 -5.76 6.68
C GLU A 66 8.84 -4.69 6.49
N PRO A 67 9.95 -4.75 7.22
CA PRO A 67 10.96 -3.68 7.12
C PRO A 67 11.38 -3.34 5.69
N ASP A 68 11.47 -4.33 4.79
CA ASP A 68 11.84 -4.08 3.40
C ASP A 68 10.72 -4.39 2.42
N TRP A 69 9.49 -4.41 2.87
CA TRP A 69 8.34 -4.67 2.01
C TRP A 69 7.30 -3.60 2.25
N ILE A 70 7.13 -2.69 1.28
CA ILE A 70 6.22 -1.57 1.42
C ILE A 70 4.99 -1.71 0.53
N LEU A 71 3.94 -1.02 0.93
CA LEU A 71 2.70 -0.86 0.17
C LEU A 71 2.51 0.63 -0.07
N ILE A 72 2.30 1.00 -1.33
CA ILE A 72 1.96 2.37 -1.71
C ILE A 72 0.47 2.39 -2.07
N TYR A 73 -0.25 3.30 -1.45
CA TYR A 73 -1.70 3.38 -1.62
C TYR A 73 -2.17 4.82 -1.57
N LYS A 74 -3.40 5.06 -2.00
CA LYS A 74 -4.03 6.36 -1.80
C LYS A 74 -5.55 6.20 -1.67
N TYR A 75 -6.17 7.20 -1.05
CA TYR A 75 -7.61 7.26 -0.94
C TYR A 75 -8.17 8.19 -2.00
N LEU A 76 -9.19 7.71 -2.70
CA LEU A 76 -10.01 8.52 -3.59
C LEU A 76 -11.30 8.79 -2.82
N ASP A 77 -11.27 9.82 -1.97
CA ASP A 77 -12.31 10.04 -0.98
C ASP A 77 -13.68 10.31 -1.60
N ASP A 78 -13.72 11.05 -2.70
CA ASP A 78 -14.98 11.35 -3.38
C ASP A 78 -15.69 10.09 -3.86
N MET A 79 -14.94 9.04 -4.15
CA MET A 79 -15.45 7.78 -4.67
C MET A 79 -15.48 6.67 -3.63
N LEU A 80 -15.00 6.95 -2.42
CA LEU A 80 -14.84 5.97 -1.35
C LEU A 80 -14.05 4.75 -1.83
N ILE A 81 -12.93 5.01 -2.50
CA ILE A 81 -12.04 3.97 -3.02
C ILE A 81 -10.69 4.06 -2.31
N LEU A 82 -10.20 2.91 -1.88
CA LEU A 82 -8.81 2.71 -1.48
C LEU A 82 -8.09 2.09 -2.67
N LEU A 83 -7.19 2.85 -3.29
CA LEU A 83 -6.45 2.38 -4.45
C LEU A 83 -5.08 1.87 -4.01
N LEU A 84 -4.80 0.60 -4.27
CA LEU A 84 -3.48 0.02 -4.04
C LEU A 84 -2.64 0.29 -5.29
N VAL A 85 -1.62 1.12 -5.12
CA VAL A 85 -0.87 1.68 -6.25
C VAL A 85 0.31 0.81 -6.65
N ASN A 86 1.09 0.36 -5.66
CA ASN A 86 2.26 -0.48 -5.92
C ASN A 86 2.68 -1.19 -4.63
N THR A 87 3.52 -2.20 -4.76
CA THR A 87 4.12 -2.89 -3.63
C THR A 87 5.46 -3.46 -4.07
N GLY A 88 6.39 -3.58 -3.15
CA GLY A 88 7.72 -4.08 -3.44
C GLY A 88 8.70 -3.71 -2.34
N SER A 89 9.99 -3.88 -2.60
CA SER A 89 11.00 -3.45 -1.64
C SER A 89 11.12 -1.93 -1.63
N TYR A 90 11.61 -1.41 -0.51
CA TYR A 90 11.85 0.02 -0.39
C TYR A 90 12.79 0.52 -1.49
N SER A 91 13.87 -0.22 -1.72
CA SER A 91 14.86 0.20 -2.72
C SER A 91 14.29 0.18 -4.14
N GLU A 92 13.42 -0.78 -4.46
CA GLU A 92 12.81 -0.82 -5.79
C GLU A 92 11.86 0.37 -6.03
N LEU A 93 11.17 0.80 -5.01
CA LEU A 93 10.09 1.76 -5.20
C LEU A 93 10.46 3.19 -4.83
N LEU A 94 11.24 3.39 -3.77
CA LEU A 94 11.49 4.72 -3.23
C LEU A 94 12.95 5.12 -3.18
N ASP A 95 13.84 4.17 -3.25
CA ASP A 95 15.27 4.48 -3.24
C ASP A 95 15.66 5.13 -4.56
N LYS A 96 16.50 6.15 -4.47
CA LYS A 96 16.92 6.92 -5.64
C LYS A 96 18.37 6.64 -6.00
#